data_0de7007fee58549d9074bcb30a3ad583
#
_entry.id   0de7007fee58549d9074bcb30a3ad583
#
_cell.length_a   1.000
_cell.length_b   1.000
_cell.length_c   1.000
_cell.angle_alpha   90.00
_cell.angle_beta   90.00
_cell.angle_gamma   90.00
#
_symmetry.space_group_name_H-M   'P 1'
#
loop_
_entity.id
_entity.type
_entity.pdbx_description
1 polymer ?
#
loop_
_entity_poly.entity_id
_entity_poly.type
_entity_poly.pdbx_seq_one_letter_code
_entity_poly.pdbx_strand_id
1 'polypeptide(L)'
;AAEAIADGVITENADNAKLQPELNRTALLWNSWQDHAIGADILCYMNGYKDPRMEKMFLANDVGDYVGIRIGIDVTSKSQAMSKYSNMIVASDTPYLWFNAAEATFLHAEYELRWGSAETAKTLYEQAVRLSFEERGASGADAYLVDATKKPAPYTDPLGNYSASARSEITVPWETATDGSDTEA
;
A
#
# COMPACT_ATOMS: atom_id res chain seq x y z
N ALA A 1 3.90 -5.28 -22.41
CA ALA A 1 2.65 -4.70 -21.86
C ALA A 1 1.54 -4.70 -22.93
N ALA A 2 1.72 -4.08 -24.12
CA ALA A 2 0.67 -3.97 -25.14
C ALA A 2 0.01 -5.32 -25.52
N GLU A 3 0.78 -6.37 -25.74
CA GLU A 3 0.27 -7.71 -26.04
C GLU A 3 -0.55 -8.27 -24.86
N ALA A 4 -0.03 -8.17 -23.64
CA ALA A 4 -0.74 -8.66 -22.46
C ALA A 4 -2.09 -7.92 -22.23
N ILE A 5 -2.13 -6.61 -22.51
CA ILE A 5 -3.37 -5.82 -22.43
C ILE A 5 -4.36 -6.27 -23.49
N ALA A 6 -3.90 -6.52 -24.73
CA ALA A 6 -4.73 -6.97 -25.83
C ALA A 6 -5.28 -8.41 -25.62
N ASP A 7 -4.49 -9.27 -24.98
CA ASP A 7 -4.89 -10.66 -24.66
C ASP A 7 -5.84 -10.74 -23.46
N GLY A 8 -5.91 -9.69 -22.66
CA GLY A 8 -6.74 -9.57 -21.46
C GLY A 8 -5.94 -9.54 -20.17
N VAL A 9 -6.41 -8.73 -19.22
CA VAL A 9 -5.84 -8.59 -17.88
C VAL A 9 -6.93 -8.77 -16.83
N ILE A 10 -6.53 -9.02 -15.59
CA ILE A 10 -7.45 -9.07 -14.44
C ILE A 10 -8.06 -7.67 -14.25
N THR A 11 -9.39 -7.57 -14.31
CA THR A 11 -10.13 -6.30 -14.18
C THR A 11 -11.04 -6.23 -12.96
N GLU A 12 -11.30 -7.37 -12.30
CA GLU A 12 -12.23 -7.49 -11.19
C GLU A 12 -11.58 -8.24 -10.02
N ASN A 13 -11.94 -7.89 -8.79
CA ASN A 13 -11.40 -8.55 -7.58
C ASN A 13 -11.81 -10.03 -7.47
N ALA A 14 -12.87 -10.44 -8.15
CA ALA A 14 -13.28 -11.86 -8.23
C ALA A 14 -12.24 -12.73 -8.93
N ASP A 15 -11.47 -12.16 -9.86
CA ASP A 15 -10.47 -12.84 -10.67
C ASP A 15 -9.04 -12.75 -10.06
N ASN A 16 -8.90 -12.15 -8.89
CA ASN A 16 -7.62 -12.05 -8.21
C ASN A 16 -6.94 -13.41 -8.07
N ALA A 17 -5.67 -13.49 -8.49
CA ALA A 17 -4.89 -14.72 -8.38
C ALA A 17 -4.51 -14.97 -6.91
N LYS A 18 -5.19 -15.91 -6.29
CA LYS A 18 -5.01 -16.29 -4.88
C LYS A 18 -4.60 -17.74 -4.76
N LEU A 19 -3.62 -18.03 -3.92
CA LEU A 19 -3.24 -19.37 -3.52
C LEU A 19 -3.75 -19.63 -2.10
N GLN A 20 -4.62 -20.63 -1.94
CA GLN A 20 -5.08 -21.09 -0.63
C GLN A 20 -4.02 -22.02 -0.04
N PRO A 21 -3.32 -21.64 1.04
CA PRO A 21 -2.34 -22.51 1.69
C PRO A 21 -3.00 -23.48 2.68
N GLU A 22 -2.34 -24.59 2.97
CA GLU A 22 -2.64 -25.39 4.17
C GLU A 22 -2.28 -24.63 5.45
N LEU A 23 -1.18 -23.87 5.39
CA LEU A 23 -0.70 -22.99 6.45
C LEU A 23 0.00 -21.78 5.85
N ASN A 24 -0.51 -20.59 6.14
CA ASN A 24 0.15 -19.34 5.74
C ASN A 24 1.43 -19.13 6.56
N ARG A 25 2.58 -19.25 5.90
CA ARG A 25 3.89 -19.13 6.55
C ARG A 25 4.19 -17.73 7.07
N THR A 26 3.59 -16.69 6.47
CA THR A 26 3.70 -15.32 6.97
C THR A 26 3.05 -15.19 8.34
N ALA A 27 1.88 -15.83 8.53
CA ALA A 27 1.23 -15.89 9.84
C ALA A 27 2.10 -16.62 10.87
N LEU A 28 2.78 -17.69 10.48
CA LEU A 28 3.71 -18.40 11.37
C LEU A 28 4.91 -17.53 11.77
N LEU A 29 5.53 -16.83 10.80
CA LEU A 29 6.65 -15.92 11.04
C LEU A 29 6.29 -14.82 12.03
N TRP A 30 5.06 -14.29 11.94
CA TRP A 30 4.59 -13.28 12.88
C TRP A 30 4.11 -13.86 14.21
N ASN A 31 3.15 -14.78 14.17
CA ASN A 31 2.46 -15.24 15.39
C ASN A 31 3.37 -16.10 16.30
N SER A 32 4.30 -16.86 15.72
CA SER A 32 5.14 -17.78 16.49
C SER A 32 6.58 -17.30 16.62
N TRP A 33 7.19 -16.79 15.55
CA TRP A 33 8.59 -16.40 15.55
C TRP A 33 8.82 -14.93 15.84
N GLN A 34 7.85 -14.07 15.47
CA GLN A 34 7.91 -12.62 15.74
C GLN A 34 9.15 -11.95 15.11
N ASP A 35 9.51 -12.38 13.91
CA ASP A 35 10.76 -12.01 13.24
C ASP A 35 10.60 -10.88 12.22
N HIS A 36 9.40 -10.31 12.06
CA HIS A 36 9.18 -9.22 11.13
C HIS A 36 8.17 -8.19 11.65
N ALA A 37 8.20 -7.02 11.06
CA ALA A 37 7.24 -5.94 11.23
C ALA A 37 6.97 -5.27 9.88
N ILE A 38 5.99 -4.38 9.82
CA ILE A 38 5.70 -3.62 8.61
C ILE A 38 6.78 -2.57 8.38
N GLY A 39 7.18 -2.39 7.11
CA GLY A 39 8.13 -1.36 6.73
C GLY A 39 7.61 0.06 7.01
N ALA A 40 8.51 0.97 7.38
CA ALA A 40 8.16 2.35 7.71
C ALA A 40 7.55 3.11 6.53
N ASP A 41 8.05 2.87 5.31
CA ASP A 41 7.66 3.64 4.14
C ASP A 41 6.15 3.55 3.87
N ILE A 42 5.59 2.34 3.81
CA ILE A 42 4.14 2.17 3.56
C ILE A 42 3.29 2.86 4.63
N LEU A 43 3.68 2.75 5.91
CA LEU A 43 2.90 3.38 6.99
C LEU A 43 3.07 4.90 7.04
N CYS A 44 4.19 5.47 6.60
CA CYS A 44 4.33 6.91 6.44
C CYS A 44 3.36 7.46 5.39
N TYR A 45 3.23 6.78 4.26
CA TYR A 45 2.26 7.16 3.24
C TYR A 45 0.82 7.01 3.75
N MET A 46 0.45 5.85 4.28
CA MET A 46 -0.91 5.59 4.74
C MET A 46 -1.34 6.48 5.91
N ASN A 47 -0.44 6.76 6.87
CA ASN A 47 -0.69 7.71 7.96
C ASN A 47 -0.89 9.13 7.43
N GLY A 48 -0.05 9.55 6.50
CA GLY A 48 -0.11 10.90 5.92
C GLY A 48 -1.40 11.11 5.15
N TYR A 49 -1.78 10.17 4.34
CA TYR A 49 -3.03 10.20 3.56
C TYR A 49 -4.28 9.91 4.39
N LYS A 50 -4.15 9.48 5.66
CA LYS A 50 -5.26 8.98 6.47
C LYS A 50 -6.03 7.87 5.75
N ASP A 51 -5.28 6.92 5.20
CA ASP A 51 -5.78 5.85 4.34
C ASP A 51 -6.69 4.89 5.11
N PRO A 52 -7.99 4.76 4.74
CA PRO A 52 -8.93 3.89 5.44
C PRO A 52 -8.61 2.39 5.34
N ARG A 53 -7.74 1.99 4.40
CA ARG A 53 -7.31 0.59 4.26
C ARG A 53 -6.31 0.19 5.34
N MET A 54 -5.66 1.15 6.01
CA MET A 54 -4.61 0.89 6.99
C MET A 54 -5.07 -0.04 8.12
N GLU A 55 -6.20 0.25 8.73
CA GLU A 55 -6.78 -0.57 9.81
C GLU A 55 -7.32 -1.94 9.36
N LYS A 56 -7.50 -2.13 8.04
CA LYS A 56 -7.89 -3.41 7.44
C LYS A 56 -6.70 -4.30 7.11
N MET A 57 -5.50 -3.72 7.05
CA MET A 57 -4.28 -4.40 6.64
C MET A 57 -3.30 -4.63 7.78
N PHE A 58 -3.29 -3.72 8.78
CA PHE A 58 -2.26 -3.68 9.79
C PHE A 58 -2.83 -3.62 11.21
N LEU A 59 -2.06 -4.16 12.13
CA LEU A 59 -2.28 -4.05 13.58
C LEU A 59 -1.55 -2.80 14.08
N ALA A 60 -2.23 -2.00 14.90
CA ALA A 60 -1.58 -0.91 15.63
C ALA A 60 -0.57 -1.48 16.66
N ASN A 61 0.39 -0.66 17.06
CA ASN A 61 1.31 -0.98 18.14
C ASN A 61 0.62 -0.92 19.53
N ASP A 62 1.36 -1.16 20.61
CA ASP A 62 0.82 -1.22 21.99
C ASP A 62 0.19 0.09 22.50
N VAL A 63 0.50 1.22 21.85
CA VAL A 63 -0.10 2.53 22.20
C VAL A 63 -1.20 2.98 21.23
N GLY A 64 -1.54 2.14 20.24
CA GLY A 64 -2.61 2.41 19.28
C GLY A 64 -2.16 3.15 18.01
N ASP A 65 -0.86 3.31 17.80
CA ASP A 65 -0.30 3.98 16.63
C ASP A 65 0.05 2.97 15.52
N TYR A 66 0.01 3.43 14.27
CA TYR A 66 0.50 2.68 13.12
C TYR A 66 1.91 3.16 12.76
N VAL A 67 2.91 2.41 13.21
CA VAL A 67 4.32 2.75 13.02
C VAL A 67 5.07 1.57 12.43
N GLY A 68 5.73 1.78 11.29
CA GLY A 68 6.56 0.77 10.64
C GLY A 68 8.02 0.82 11.14
N ILE A 69 8.74 -0.26 10.89
CA ILE A 69 10.18 -0.33 11.18
C ILE A 69 10.98 0.18 9.96
N ARG A 70 11.96 1.04 10.17
CA ARG A 70 12.90 1.42 9.11
C ARG A 70 13.89 0.28 8.83
N ILE A 71 14.21 0.08 7.56
CA ILE A 71 15.24 -0.87 7.16
C ILE A 71 16.60 -0.36 7.64
N GLY A 72 17.39 -1.26 8.24
CA GLY A 72 18.77 -0.98 8.66
C GLY A 72 18.92 -0.31 10.02
N ILE A 73 17.84 -0.15 10.80
CA ILE A 73 17.96 0.32 12.18
C ILE A 73 18.31 -0.82 13.14
N ASP A 74 18.95 -0.46 14.24
CA ASP A 74 19.19 -1.40 15.33
C ASP A 74 17.98 -1.46 16.28
N VAL A 75 17.41 -2.65 16.44
CA VAL A 75 16.33 -2.94 17.39
C VAL A 75 16.86 -3.92 18.41
N THR A 76 16.99 -3.47 19.65
CA THR A 76 17.71 -4.18 20.70
C THR A 76 17.08 -5.49 21.16
N SER A 77 15.77 -5.71 20.90
CA SER A 77 15.09 -6.95 21.24
C SER A 77 13.82 -7.19 20.43
N LYS A 78 13.45 -8.46 20.25
CA LYS A 78 12.16 -8.85 19.63
C LYS A 78 10.95 -8.29 20.39
N SER A 79 10.99 -8.32 21.71
CA SER A 79 9.92 -7.77 22.56
C SER A 79 9.68 -6.28 22.28
N GLN A 80 10.76 -5.52 22.12
CA GLN A 80 10.68 -4.10 21.76
C GLN A 80 10.15 -3.91 20.33
N ALA A 81 10.60 -4.72 19.37
CA ALA A 81 10.08 -4.69 18.01
C ALA A 81 8.58 -4.96 17.97
N MET A 82 8.10 -5.95 18.70
CA MET A 82 6.69 -6.31 18.74
C MET A 82 5.80 -5.24 19.36
N SER A 83 6.26 -4.59 20.44
CA SER A 83 5.45 -3.62 21.17
C SER A 83 5.43 -2.25 20.49
N LYS A 84 6.50 -1.87 19.81
CA LYS A 84 6.69 -0.52 19.28
C LYS A 84 6.28 -0.35 17.83
N TYR A 85 6.30 -1.44 17.05
CA TYR A 85 6.03 -1.38 15.61
C TYR A 85 4.80 -2.19 15.24
N SER A 86 4.12 -1.73 14.19
CA SER A 86 2.94 -2.36 13.62
C SER A 86 3.28 -3.63 12.85
N ASN A 87 2.30 -4.52 12.73
CA ASN A 87 2.42 -5.71 11.91
C ASN A 87 1.17 -5.93 11.05
N MET A 88 1.23 -6.92 10.16
CA MET A 88 0.12 -7.23 9.27
C MET A 88 -0.99 -8.02 9.98
N ILE A 89 -2.22 -7.83 9.53
CA ILE A 89 -3.34 -8.70 9.88
C ILE A 89 -3.25 -9.94 8.97
N VAL A 90 -2.84 -11.07 9.54
CA VAL A 90 -2.72 -12.32 8.81
C VAL A 90 -3.04 -13.52 9.71
N ALA A 91 -3.91 -14.40 9.25
CA ALA A 91 -4.26 -15.67 9.91
C ALA A 91 -3.61 -16.86 9.18
N SER A 92 -3.61 -18.02 9.82
CA SER A 92 -3.01 -19.24 9.27
C SER A 92 -3.66 -19.73 7.97
N ASP A 93 -4.90 -19.35 7.74
CA ASP A 93 -5.72 -19.69 6.57
C ASP A 93 -5.87 -18.52 5.58
N THR A 94 -5.23 -17.36 5.86
CA THR A 94 -5.25 -16.22 4.93
C THR A 94 -4.63 -16.61 3.59
N PRO A 95 -5.34 -16.45 2.46
CA PRO A 95 -4.80 -16.75 1.14
C PRO A 95 -3.59 -15.86 0.81
N TYR A 96 -2.63 -16.40 0.09
CA TYR A 96 -1.61 -15.58 -0.56
C TYR A 96 -2.18 -14.91 -1.79
N LEU A 97 -2.17 -13.59 -1.82
CA LEU A 97 -2.51 -12.81 -2.99
C LEU A 97 -1.27 -12.67 -3.88
N TRP A 98 -1.27 -13.33 -5.02
CA TRP A 98 -0.16 -13.34 -5.96
C TRP A 98 -0.21 -12.20 -6.95
N PHE A 99 -1.41 -11.89 -7.45
CA PHE A 99 -1.65 -10.79 -8.36
C PHE A 99 -3.11 -10.36 -8.29
N ASN A 100 -3.39 -9.07 -8.32
CA ASN A 100 -4.74 -8.56 -8.14
C ASN A 100 -5.15 -7.56 -9.21
N ALA A 101 -6.46 -7.31 -9.30
CA ALA A 101 -7.05 -6.39 -10.25
C ALA A 101 -6.54 -4.95 -10.09
N ALA A 102 -6.34 -4.49 -8.85
CA ALA A 102 -5.80 -3.15 -8.60
C ALA A 102 -4.38 -3.00 -9.17
N GLU A 103 -3.49 -3.97 -8.91
CA GLU A 103 -2.12 -3.99 -9.44
C GLU A 103 -2.11 -4.04 -10.97
N ALA A 104 -2.91 -4.94 -11.58
CA ALA A 104 -3.03 -5.03 -13.02
C ALA A 104 -3.50 -3.71 -13.64
N THR A 105 -4.47 -3.05 -13.01
CA THR A 105 -5.03 -1.78 -13.47
C THR A 105 -4.02 -0.62 -13.30
N PHE A 106 -3.23 -0.59 -12.22
CA PHE A 106 -2.14 0.39 -12.08
C PHE A 106 -1.05 0.19 -13.13
N LEU A 107 -0.65 -1.04 -13.44
CA LEU A 107 0.31 -1.33 -14.50
C LEU A 107 -0.22 -0.92 -15.88
N HIS A 108 -1.53 -1.08 -16.11
CA HIS A 108 -2.17 -0.59 -17.32
C HIS A 108 -2.20 0.95 -17.36
N ALA A 109 -2.49 1.60 -16.24
CA ALA A 109 -2.43 3.06 -16.13
C ALA A 109 -1.01 3.59 -16.44
N GLU A 110 0.02 2.95 -15.91
CA GLU A 110 1.42 3.29 -16.21
C GLU A 110 1.74 3.12 -17.71
N TYR A 111 1.25 2.04 -18.33
CA TYR A 111 1.42 1.84 -19.76
C TYR A 111 0.78 2.96 -20.59
N GLU A 112 -0.47 3.32 -20.27
CA GLU A 112 -1.18 4.40 -20.96
C GLU A 112 -0.51 5.77 -20.74
N LEU A 113 0.01 6.04 -19.54
CA LEU A 113 0.74 7.27 -19.26
C LEU A 113 2.02 7.40 -20.10
N ARG A 114 2.75 6.30 -20.28
CA ARG A 114 4.04 6.29 -20.98
C ARG A 114 3.92 6.22 -22.50
N TRP A 115 2.90 5.52 -23.03
CA TRP A 115 2.83 5.17 -24.45
C TRP A 115 1.43 5.33 -25.07
N GLY A 116 0.44 5.69 -24.27
CA GLY A 116 -0.96 5.82 -24.70
C GLY A 116 -1.53 7.20 -24.43
N SER A 117 -2.61 7.26 -23.65
CA SER A 117 -3.38 8.47 -23.35
C SER A 117 -3.34 8.80 -21.85
N ALA A 118 -2.93 10.01 -21.49
CA ALA A 118 -2.95 10.50 -20.11
C ALA A 118 -4.38 10.50 -19.52
N GLU A 119 -5.40 10.75 -20.31
CA GLU A 119 -6.81 10.70 -19.87
C GLU A 119 -7.23 9.26 -19.53
N THR A 120 -6.82 8.29 -20.35
CA THR A 120 -7.03 6.86 -20.08
C THR A 120 -6.24 6.44 -18.83
N ALA A 121 -4.99 6.87 -18.71
CA ALA A 121 -4.16 6.61 -17.55
C ALA A 121 -4.81 7.10 -16.25
N LYS A 122 -5.33 8.33 -16.23
CA LYS A 122 -6.08 8.88 -15.10
C LYS A 122 -7.28 8.01 -14.72
N THR A 123 -8.09 7.64 -15.72
CA THR A 123 -9.28 6.80 -15.49
C THR A 123 -8.91 5.46 -14.86
N LEU A 124 -7.85 4.82 -15.35
CA LEU A 124 -7.34 3.55 -14.84
C LEU A 124 -6.74 3.72 -13.43
N TYR A 125 -6.00 4.79 -13.17
CA TYR A 125 -5.48 5.10 -11.83
C TYR A 125 -6.61 5.18 -10.80
N GLU A 126 -7.65 5.96 -11.10
CA GLU A 126 -8.80 6.09 -10.21
C GLU A 126 -9.55 4.76 -10.03
N GLN A 127 -9.68 3.97 -11.09
CA GLN A 127 -10.26 2.62 -11.01
C GLN A 127 -9.42 1.69 -10.12
N ALA A 128 -8.10 1.69 -10.28
CA ALA A 128 -7.19 0.87 -9.48
C ALA A 128 -7.28 1.19 -7.98
N VAL A 129 -7.40 2.47 -7.62
CA VAL A 129 -7.64 2.88 -6.23
C VAL A 129 -8.97 2.31 -5.71
N ARG A 130 -10.07 2.42 -6.48
CA ARG A 130 -11.39 1.88 -6.08
C ARG A 130 -11.35 0.36 -5.92
N LEU A 131 -10.71 -0.37 -6.83
CA LEU A 131 -10.50 -1.83 -6.72
C LEU A 131 -9.73 -2.21 -5.46
N SER A 132 -8.69 -1.46 -5.11
CA SER A 132 -7.93 -1.68 -3.90
C SER A 132 -8.73 -1.43 -2.62
N PHE A 133 -9.60 -0.41 -2.60
CA PHE A 133 -10.51 -0.15 -1.47
C PHE A 133 -11.53 -1.29 -1.33
N GLU A 134 -12.14 -1.71 -2.42
CA GLU A 134 -13.10 -2.81 -2.45
C GLU A 134 -12.47 -4.12 -1.95
N GLU A 135 -11.28 -4.49 -2.45
CA GLU A 135 -10.57 -5.69 -2.02
C GLU A 135 -10.33 -5.72 -0.51
N ARG A 136 -10.01 -4.57 0.08
CA ARG A 136 -9.76 -4.45 1.53
C ARG A 136 -11.03 -4.20 2.36
N GLY A 137 -12.20 -4.13 1.73
CA GLY A 137 -13.45 -3.81 2.42
C GLY A 137 -13.44 -2.43 3.08
N ALA A 138 -12.68 -1.48 2.51
CA ALA A 138 -12.63 -0.10 2.96
C ALA A 138 -13.61 0.76 2.15
N SER A 139 -14.16 1.81 2.78
CA SER A 139 -15.04 2.77 2.13
C SER A 139 -14.34 4.12 1.93
N GLY A 140 -14.93 5.00 1.10
CA GLY A 140 -14.46 6.37 0.93
C GLY A 140 -13.41 6.57 -0.16
N ALA A 141 -13.29 5.65 -1.12
CA ALA A 141 -12.34 5.77 -2.24
C ALA A 141 -12.47 7.08 -3.02
N ASP A 142 -13.70 7.53 -3.31
CA ASP A 142 -13.90 8.77 -4.08
C ASP A 142 -13.48 10.02 -3.30
N ALA A 143 -13.75 10.06 -1.99
CA ALA A 143 -13.27 11.15 -1.14
C ALA A 143 -11.73 11.13 -1.00
N TYR A 144 -11.13 9.94 -0.94
CA TYR A 144 -9.69 9.76 -0.91
C TYR A 144 -9.03 10.25 -2.20
N LEU A 145 -9.60 9.94 -3.36
CA LEU A 145 -9.09 10.32 -4.69
C LEU A 145 -9.06 11.83 -4.95
N VAL A 146 -9.89 12.61 -4.27
CA VAL A 146 -9.95 14.07 -4.49
C VAL A 146 -9.30 14.89 -3.38
N ASP A 147 -8.73 14.26 -2.36
CA ASP A 147 -8.12 14.95 -1.23
C ASP A 147 -6.70 15.43 -1.56
N ALA A 148 -6.58 16.64 -2.05
CA ALA A 148 -5.32 17.30 -2.35
C ALA A 148 -4.61 17.92 -1.11
N THR A 149 -5.13 17.70 0.09
CA THR A 149 -4.58 18.32 1.32
C THR A 149 -3.63 17.40 2.07
N LYS A 150 -3.74 16.09 1.87
CA LYS A 150 -2.97 15.08 2.57
C LYS A 150 -1.72 14.70 1.79
N LYS A 151 -0.64 14.52 2.51
CA LYS A 151 0.70 14.17 1.99
C LYS A 151 1.33 13.11 2.87
N PRO A 152 2.35 12.38 2.38
CA PRO A 152 3.08 11.42 3.21
C PRO A 152 3.56 12.05 4.51
N ALA A 153 3.43 11.33 5.61
CA ALA A 153 3.87 11.79 6.92
C ALA A 153 5.38 11.60 7.11
N PRO A 154 6.03 12.43 7.94
CA PRO A 154 7.37 12.13 8.42
C PRO A 154 7.37 10.82 9.23
N TYR A 155 8.50 10.16 9.25
CA TYR A 155 8.71 9.01 10.13
C TYR A 155 9.09 9.45 11.52
N THR A 156 8.30 9.08 12.52
CA THR A 156 8.63 9.24 13.93
C THR A 156 9.00 7.88 14.51
N ASP A 157 10.27 7.72 14.87
CA ASP A 157 10.75 6.48 15.47
C ASP A 157 10.26 6.37 16.92
N PRO A 158 9.54 5.30 17.30
CA PRO A 158 9.07 5.11 18.67
C PRO A 158 10.21 4.87 19.68
N LEU A 159 11.43 4.58 19.19
CA LEU A 159 12.64 4.47 20.02
C LEU A 159 13.42 5.78 20.10
N GLY A 160 13.04 6.80 19.32
CA GLY A 160 13.61 8.15 19.36
C GLY A 160 14.93 8.35 18.61
N ASN A 161 15.49 7.32 17.95
CA ASN A 161 16.84 7.37 17.40
C ASN A 161 16.91 7.57 15.86
N TYR A 162 15.84 7.20 15.14
CA TYR A 162 15.91 7.03 13.68
C TYR A 162 14.83 7.79 12.93
N SER A 163 14.23 8.83 13.52
CA SER A 163 13.21 9.66 12.87
C SER A 163 13.73 10.32 11.60
N ALA A 164 12.84 10.58 10.63
CA ALA A 164 13.18 11.19 9.36
C ALA A 164 12.03 12.05 8.82
N SER A 165 12.36 13.09 8.07
CA SER A 165 11.38 13.90 7.34
C SER A 165 10.65 13.07 6.28
N ALA A 166 9.46 13.51 5.89
CA ALA A 166 8.76 12.95 4.74
C ALA A 166 9.64 13.08 3.48
N ARG A 167 9.60 12.04 2.64
CA ARG A 167 10.40 11.98 1.41
C ARG A 167 9.67 12.48 0.18
N SER A 168 8.37 12.72 0.30
CA SER A 168 7.53 13.12 -0.81
C SER A 168 6.49 14.13 -0.35
N GLU A 169 6.10 15.02 -1.24
CA GLU A 169 5.03 16.00 -1.09
C GLU A 169 3.82 15.65 -1.97
N ILE A 170 3.87 14.49 -2.66
CA ILE A 170 2.82 14.06 -3.59
C ILE A 170 1.49 13.87 -2.87
N THR A 171 0.41 14.28 -3.51
CA THR A 171 -0.97 14.08 -3.05
C THR A 171 -1.62 12.90 -3.78
N VAL A 172 -2.81 12.48 -3.35
CA VAL A 172 -3.52 11.36 -3.98
C VAL A 172 -4.15 11.71 -5.32
N PRO A 173 -4.80 12.89 -5.49
CA PRO A 173 -5.42 13.26 -6.75
C PRO A 173 -4.45 13.19 -7.93
N TRP A 174 -4.96 12.74 -9.07
CA TRP A 174 -4.21 12.81 -10.32
C TRP A 174 -3.88 14.28 -10.65
N GLU A 175 -2.60 14.57 -10.83
CA GLU A 175 -2.11 15.88 -11.24
C GLU A 175 -1.70 15.81 -12.72
N THR A 176 -2.30 16.67 -13.55
CA THR A 176 -1.88 16.81 -14.94
C THR A 176 -0.71 17.79 -14.99
N ALA A 177 0.41 17.38 -15.55
CA ALA A 177 1.56 18.28 -15.72
C ALA A 177 1.17 19.44 -16.64
N THR A 178 1.45 20.65 -16.17
CA THR A 178 1.12 21.89 -16.90
C THR A 178 2.10 22.17 -18.05
N ASP A 179 3.23 21.47 -18.10
CA ASP A 179 4.31 21.62 -19.08
C ASP A 179 4.39 20.48 -20.11
N GLY A 180 3.45 19.53 -20.06
CA GLY A 180 3.43 18.38 -20.95
C GLY A 180 4.37 17.23 -20.55
N SER A 181 4.90 17.27 -19.32
CA SER A 181 5.77 16.22 -18.77
C SER A 181 5.01 15.21 -17.91
N ASP A 182 3.81 14.78 -18.31
CA ASP A 182 2.94 13.84 -17.59
C ASP A 182 3.61 12.49 -17.27
N THR A 183 4.81 12.25 -17.77
CA THR A 183 5.59 11.03 -17.52
C THR A 183 6.40 11.08 -16.20
N GLU A 184 6.41 12.19 -15.48
CA GLU A 184 7.15 12.36 -14.21
C GLU A 184 6.24 12.43 -12.97
N ALA A 185 4.92 12.35 -13.12
CA ALA A 185 3.96 12.40 -12.03
C ALA A 185 3.81 11.03 -11.33
#